data_ed68e936be8ac7d9795c1f26045ce5ac
#
_entry.id   ed68e936be8ac7d9795c1f26045ce5ac
#
_cell.length_a   1.000
_cell.length_b   1.000
_cell.length_c   1.000
_cell.angle_alpha   90.00
_cell.angle_beta   90.00
_cell.angle_gamma   90.00
#
_symmetry.space_group_name_H-M   'P 1'
#
loop_
_entity.id
_entity.type
_entity.pdbx_description
1 polymer ?
#
loop_
_entity_poly.entity_id
_entity_poly.type
_entity_poly.pdbx_seq_one_letter_code
_entity_poly.pdbx_strand_id
1 'polypeptide(L)'
;MTTPIVDFVRQYAQSGTARLHMPGHKGQSLLGCEPWDITEIRGADELYEAEGIIAQSEANATRLFGTAHTYYSTEGSSQCIRAMLCLALQGAPRTGKRPVLLAARNAHKALLYAAALLDFDIRWLWPAPEDTGALCSCPVTVQALSTALEELAGQGRTPFGVYLTSPDYLGGMQDIAALSAVCDAHSVPLLVDNAHGAYLRFLPGGSRHPIDLGAAVCCDSGHKTLPVLTGGAYLHLGPKAPVQEESTVRNALALFGSTSPSYLILQSLDACNRLLSTDYPARLQECCDRLAALRARLNALAAAQGTALPLALDSPAREPMKLTLDAAALGLTGQALADHLRQNGMECEYADPRYLVLMFTPENPAEDMARLEAALAELCARGIPPAEPPAEHRETFCALARQAEPRLTVRQAVFAPQETIPAGSALGRVCALPTVSCPPAIPIVVSGEVIGPAALELFAAYGVETVSVVKPEKF
;
A
#
# COMPACT_ATOMS: atom_id res chain seq x y z
N MET A 1 -11.42 1.02 26.32
CA MET A 1 -10.11 0.36 26.09
C MET A 1 -9.00 1.19 26.73
N THR A 2 -8.01 0.57 27.35
CA THR A 2 -6.85 1.24 27.96
C THR A 2 -5.85 1.68 26.89
N THR A 3 -5.02 2.67 27.22
CA THR A 3 -3.96 3.19 26.36
C THR A 3 -2.60 3.07 27.09
N PRO A 4 -2.07 1.84 27.25
CA PRO A 4 -0.95 1.60 28.16
C PRO A 4 0.30 2.38 27.78
N ILE A 5 0.58 2.59 26.48
CA ILE A 5 1.75 3.37 26.04
C ILE A 5 1.52 4.86 26.30
N VAL A 6 0.36 5.39 25.91
CA VAL A 6 0.03 6.82 26.14
C VAL A 6 0.01 7.15 27.63
N ASP A 7 -0.60 6.29 28.44
CA ASP A 7 -0.73 6.51 29.89
C ASP A 7 0.65 6.51 30.57
N PHE A 8 1.53 5.56 30.21
CA PHE A 8 2.91 5.51 30.71
C PHE A 8 3.70 6.77 30.34
N VAL A 9 3.68 7.15 29.06
CA VAL A 9 4.47 8.30 28.58
C VAL A 9 3.98 9.61 29.22
N ARG A 10 2.67 9.80 29.38
CA ARG A 10 2.10 10.97 30.05
C ARG A 10 2.52 11.04 31.52
N GLN A 11 2.45 9.92 32.23
CA GLN A 11 2.89 9.83 33.61
C GLN A 11 4.39 10.15 33.74
N TYR A 12 5.21 9.57 32.83
CA TYR A 12 6.64 9.84 32.82
C TYR A 12 6.97 11.31 32.54
N ALA A 13 6.30 11.92 31.55
CA ALA A 13 6.50 13.33 31.22
C ALA A 13 6.17 14.28 32.40
N GLN A 14 5.25 13.89 33.27
CA GLN A 14 4.82 14.66 34.45
C GLN A 14 5.59 14.32 35.75
N SER A 15 6.42 13.28 35.73
CA SER A 15 7.07 12.76 36.95
C SER A 15 8.17 13.66 37.53
N GLY A 16 8.66 14.63 36.76
CA GLY A 16 9.83 15.44 37.16
C GLY A 16 11.15 14.67 37.14
N THR A 17 11.16 13.45 36.59
CA THR A 17 12.39 12.62 36.51
C THR A 17 13.43 13.28 35.64
N ALA A 18 14.66 13.39 36.14
CA ALA A 18 15.80 13.91 35.37
C ALA A 18 16.13 12.96 34.21
N ARG A 19 16.06 13.45 32.96
CA ARG A 19 16.29 12.66 31.76
C ARG A 19 17.78 12.53 31.43
N LEU A 20 18.47 11.63 32.12
CA LEU A 20 19.89 11.34 31.90
C LEU A 20 20.14 10.25 30.86
N HIS A 21 19.07 9.89 30.11
CA HIS A 21 19.02 8.92 29.01
C HIS A 21 18.70 9.61 27.68
N MET A 22 18.74 8.89 26.58
CA MET A 22 18.25 9.36 25.26
C MET A 22 16.72 9.61 25.31
N PRO A 23 16.14 10.43 24.43
CA PRO A 23 16.76 11.21 23.36
C PRO A 23 17.55 12.45 23.83
N GLY A 24 18.35 13.03 22.90
CA GLY A 24 19.26 14.15 23.18
C GLY A 24 18.59 15.47 23.59
N HIS A 25 17.31 15.70 23.18
CA HIS A 25 16.52 16.89 23.54
C HIS A 25 16.10 16.92 25.02
N LYS A 26 16.21 15.82 25.76
CA LYS A 26 15.92 15.74 27.22
C LYS A 26 14.47 16.18 27.58
N GLY A 27 13.51 16.14 26.65
CA GLY A 27 12.16 16.63 26.85
C GLY A 27 12.02 18.15 26.76
N GLN A 28 13.07 18.87 26.37
CA GLN A 28 13.02 20.32 26.14
C GLN A 28 12.30 20.58 24.81
N SER A 29 11.30 21.44 24.84
CA SER A 29 10.41 21.65 23.71
C SER A 29 11.07 22.50 22.62
N LEU A 30 11.19 21.95 21.40
CA LEU A 30 11.55 22.63 20.16
C LEU A 30 10.37 22.60 19.16
N LEU A 31 9.73 21.41 19.04
CA LEU A 31 8.57 21.18 18.18
C LEU A 31 7.27 21.09 18.98
N GLY A 32 7.34 20.91 20.30
CA GLY A 32 6.20 20.78 21.21
C GLY A 32 5.87 19.33 21.59
N CYS A 33 6.44 18.32 20.93
CA CYS A 33 6.18 16.90 21.20
C CYS A 33 7.28 16.21 22.03
N GLU A 34 8.43 16.85 22.24
CA GLU A 34 9.59 16.25 22.90
C GLU A 34 9.35 15.76 24.34
N PRO A 35 8.45 16.35 25.15
CA PRO A 35 8.11 15.79 26.45
C PRO A 35 7.56 14.37 26.38
N TRP A 36 6.93 14.00 25.25
CA TRP A 36 6.30 12.70 24.99
C TRP A 36 7.18 11.77 24.16
N ASP A 37 8.31 12.25 23.64
CA ASP A 37 9.27 11.42 22.92
C ASP A 37 10.26 10.83 23.91
N ILE A 38 10.26 9.51 24.03
CA ILE A 38 11.08 8.72 24.93
C ILE A 38 11.75 7.57 24.17
N THR A 39 12.60 6.83 24.84
CA THR A 39 13.20 5.58 24.35
C THR A 39 12.84 4.43 25.29
N GLU A 40 13.49 3.29 25.14
CA GLU A 40 13.31 2.06 25.90
C GLU A 40 13.83 2.21 27.35
N ILE A 41 13.22 3.08 28.12
CA ILE A 41 13.51 3.25 29.55
C ILE A 41 12.75 2.21 30.37
N ARG A 42 13.16 2.03 31.62
CA ARG A 42 12.50 1.08 32.53
C ARG A 42 10.99 1.31 32.58
N GLY A 43 10.23 0.29 32.18
CA GLY A 43 8.77 0.28 32.11
C GLY A 43 8.18 0.76 30.78
N ALA A 44 8.99 1.29 29.85
CA ALA A 44 8.54 1.70 28.52
C ALA A 44 8.37 0.53 27.53
N ASP A 45 8.97 -0.61 27.82
CA ASP A 45 8.99 -1.78 26.95
C ASP A 45 9.97 -1.64 25.76
N GLU A 46 10.15 -2.68 24.95
CA GLU A 46 10.95 -2.71 23.71
C GLU A 46 10.15 -3.33 22.59
N LEU A 47 10.11 -2.67 21.41
CA LEU A 47 9.15 -3.07 20.34
C LEU A 47 9.37 -4.50 19.86
N TYR A 48 10.61 -4.95 19.71
CA TYR A 48 10.89 -6.30 19.18
C TYR A 48 11.08 -7.37 20.25
N GLU A 49 11.01 -6.99 21.53
CA GLU A 49 11.04 -7.89 22.69
C GLU A 49 9.90 -7.55 23.66
N ALA A 50 8.76 -7.11 23.14
CA ALA A 50 7.67 -6.53 23.93
C ALA A 50 7.05 -7.55 24.89
N GLU A 51 7.10 -7.23 26.17
CA GLU A 51 6.49 -7.99 27.28
C GLU A 51 5.60 -7.11 28.18
N GLY A 52 5.65 -5.79 27.98
CA GLY A 52 5.04 -4.77 28.83
C GLY A 52 3.89 -4.01 28.14
N ILE A 53 4.04 -2.66 28.12
CA ILE A 53 2.98 -1.77 27.64
C ILE A 53 2.75 -1.86 26.12
N ILE A 54 3.80 -2.17 25.34
CA ILE A 54 3.66 -2.38 23.89
C ILE A 54 2.90 -3.67 23.64
N ALA A 55 3.28 -4.79 24.27
CA ALA A 55 2.56 -6.06 24.16
C ALA A 55 1.08 -5.93 24.57
N GLN A 56 0.77 -5.15 25.62
CA GLN A 56 -0.60 -4.88 26.04
C GLN A 56 -1.39 -4.09 24.99
N SER A 57 -0.75 -3.12 24.35
CA SER A 57 -1.37 -2.32 23.30
C SER A 57 -1.58 -3.15 22.02
N GLU A 58 -0.62 -3.98 21.63
CA GLU A 58 -0.76 -4.94 20.52
C GLU A 58 -1.88 -5.97 20.79
N ALA A 59 -2.02 -6.45 22.03
CA ALA A 59 -3.14 -7.29 22.43
C ALA A 59 -4.49 -6.57 22.31
N ASN A 60 -4.55 -5.26 22.56
CA ASN A 60 -5.73 -4.44 22.28
C ASN A 60 -6.04 -4.40 20.78
N ALA A 61 -5.05 -4.14 19.93
CA ALA A 61 -5.19 -4.17 18.48
C ALA A 61 -5.64 -5.56 17.98
N THR A 62 -5.03 -6.64 18.48
CA THR A 62 -5.39 -8.02 18.15
C THR A 62 -6.88 -8.29 18.37
N ARG A 63 -7.42 -7.86 19.53
CA ARG A 63 -8.86 -8.01 19.81
C ARG A 63 -9.74 -7.16 18.89
N LEU A 64 -9.34 -5.93 18.58
CA LEU A 64 -10.08 -5.03 17.70
C LEU A 64 -10.15 -5.53 16.27
N PHE A 65 -9.02 -5.95 15.73
CA PHE A 65 -8.92 -6.48 14.37
C PHE A 65 -9.40 -7.93 14.24
N GLY A 66 -9.56 -8.66 15.36
CA GLY A 66 -10.01 -10.05 15.37
C GLY A 66 -9.00 -11.00 14.74
N THR A 67 -7.71 -10.71 14.83
CA THR A 67 -6.59 -11.46 14.26
C THR A 67 -6.07 -12.52 15.24
N ALA A 68 -5.23 -13.44 14.79
CA ALA A 68 -4.50 -14.31 15.70
C ALA A 68 -3.49 -13.51 16.53
N HIS A 69 -2.79 -12.57 15.86
CA HIS A 69 -1.93 -11.58 16.51
C HIS A 69 -1.77 -10.35 15.60
N THR A 70 -1.63 -9.17 16.21
CA THR A 70 -1.34 -7.90 15.53
C THR A 70 -0.10 -7.29 16.15
N TYR A 71 0.91 -7.02 15.32
CA TYR A 71 2.17 -6.38 15.72
C TYR A 71 2.25 -4.97 15.16
N TYR A 72 2.92 -4.08 15.88
CA TYR A 72 3.15 -2.70 15.47
C TYR A 72 4.41 -2.55 14.61
N SER A 73 4.37 -1.56 13.73
CA SER A 73 5.53 -1.03 13.02
C SER A 73 5.53 0.49 13.11
N THR A 74 6.70 1.07 13.33
CA THR A 74 6.96 2.51 13.24
C THR A 74 7.64 2.91 11.91
N GLU A 75 7.89 1.92 11.03
CA GLU A 75 8.59 2.05 9.76
C GLU A 75 7.63 1.91 8.55
N GLY A 76 6.32 2.04 8.80
CA GLY A 76 5.26 1.89 7.81
C GLY A 76 5.05 0.45 7.34
N SER A 77 4.06 0.27 6.46
CA SER A 77 3.80 -1.04 5.83
C SER A 77 5.00 -1.58 5.04
N SER A 78 5.99 -0.76 4.69
CA SER A 78 7.20 -1.23 4.02
C SER A 78 8.01 -2.22 4.86
N GLN A 79 8.09 -2.03 6.18
CA GLN A 79 8.65 -3.01 7.11
C GLN A 79 7.76 -4.25 7.18
N CYS A 80 6.45 -4.04 7.36
CA CYS A 80 5.48 -5.14 7.46
C CYS A 80 5.47 -6.03 6.21
N ILE A 81 5.55 -5.46 4.99
CA ILE A 81 5.65 -6.22 3.73
C ILE A 81 6.90 -7.12 3.74
N ARG A 82 8.06 -6.56 4.11
CA ARG A 82 9.31 -7.35 4.15
C ARG A 82 9.26 -8.44 5.21
N ALA A 83 8.74 -8.15 6.39
CA ALA A 83 8.54 -9.13 7.45
C ALA A 83 7.54 -10.22 7.05
N MET A 84 6.40 -9.88 6.46
CA MET A 84 5.40 -10.80 5.94
C MET A 84 6.00 -11.79 4.93
N LEU A 85 6.81 -11.29 3.98
CA LEU A 85 7.49 -12.12 2.98
C LEU A 85 8.59 -12.99 3.61
N CYS A 86 9.31 -12.48 4.62
CA CYS A 86 10.28 -13.24 5.38
C CYS A 86 9.61 -14.42 6.12
N LEU A 87 8.50 -14.17 6.81
CA LEU A 87 7.73 -15.18 7.52
C LEU A 87 7.15 -16.25 6.58
N ALA A 88 6.60 -15.83 5.45
CA ALA A 88 6.10 -16.77 4.45
C ALA A 88 7.22 -17.67 3.89
N LEU A 89 8.40 -17.10 3.64
CA LEU A 89 9.57 -17.84 3.18
C LEU A 89 10.10 -18.80 4.25
N GLN A 90 10.12 -18.39 5.53
CA GLN A 90 10.54 -19.24 6.65
C GLN A 90 9.61 -20.42 6.88
N GLY A 91 8.30 -20.23 6.72
CA GLY A 91 7.29 -21.27 6.85
C GLY A 91 7.19 -22.20 5.64
N ALA A 92 7.85 -21.88 4.52
CA ALA A 92 7.79 -22.68 3.31
C ALA A 92 8.66 -23.94 3.38
N PRO A 93 8.24 -25.06 2.75
CA PRO A 93 9.06 -26.26 2.64
C PRO A 93 10.37 -26.00 1.88
N ARG A 94 11.49 -26.50 2.40
CA ARG A 94 12.80 -26.41 1.74
C ARG A 94 12.92 -27.48 0.64
N THR A 95 12.86 -27.06 -0.61
CA THR A 95 12.88 -27.98 -1.77
C THR A 95 14.24 -28.08 -2.46
N GLY A 96 15.25 -27.33 -2.01
CA GLY A 96 16.54 -27.18 -2.69
C GLY A 96 16.48 -26.34 -3.98
N LYS A 97 15.29 -25.96 -4.46
CA LYS A 97 15.08 -25.03 -5.56
C LYS A 97 15.03 -23.59 -5.04
N ARG A 98 15.36 -22.61 -5.90
CA ARG A 98 15.19 -21.19 -5.56
C ARG A 98 13.73 -20.89 -5.25
N PRO A 99 13.42 -20.24 -4.11
CA PRO A 99 12.06 -19.91 -3.73
C PRO A 99 11.39 -19.01 -4.78
N VAL A 100 10.08 -19.16 -4.97
CA VAL A 100 9.28 -18.34 -5.88
C VAL A 100 8.06 -17.78 -5.16
N LEU A 101 7.79 -16.50 -5.37
CA LEU A 101 6.56 -15.83 -4.97
C LEU A 101 5.68 -15.63 -6.20
N LEU A 102 4.37 -15.87 -6.08
CA LEU A 102 3.40 -15.47 -7.08
C LEU A 102 2.82 -14.12 -6.65
N ALA A 103 2.92 -13.07 -7.46
CA ALA A 103 2.54 -11.72 -7.05
C ALA A 103 1.80 -10.93 -8.15
N ALA A 104 0.78 -10.16 -7.77
CA ALA A 104 0.14 -9.21 -8.66
C ALA A 104 1.10 -8.08 -9.08
N ARG A 105 1.03 -7.65 -10.35
CA ARG A 105 2.02 -6.73 -10.94
C ARG A 105 2.00 -5.33 -10.34
N ASN A 106 0.89 -4.89 -9.75
CA ASN A 106 0.77 -3.59 -9.07
C ASN A 106 1.37 -3.58 -7.65
N ALA A 107 2.36 -4.42 -7.39
CA ALA A 107 3.01 -4.52 -6.10
C ALA A 107 3.85 -3.28 -5.77
N HIS A 108 3.79 -2.83 -4.51
CA HIS A 108 4.64 -1.76 -4.01
C HIS A 108 6.13 -2.16 -4.07
N LYS A 109 7.03 -1.19 -4.33
CA LYS A 109 8.48 -1.43 -4.43
C LYS A 109 9.12 -2.13 -3.22
N ALA A 110 8.47 -2.12 -2.05
CA ALA A 110 8.94 -2.84 -0.87
C ALA A 110 9.04 -4.35 -1.09
N LEU A 111 8.15 -4.93 -1.94
CA LEU A 111 8.25 -6.33 -2.37
C LEU A 111 9.54 -6.60 -3.13
N LEU A 112 9.93 -5.71 -4.05
CA LEU A 112 11.16 -5.86 -4.83
C LEU A 112 12.41 -5.78 -3.94
N TYR A 113 12.40 -4.88 -2.97
CA TYR A 113 13.49 -4.82 -1.99
C TYR A 113 13.52 -6.06 -1.10
N ALA A 114 12.36 -6.63 -0.73
CA ALA A 114 12.34 -7.92 -0.06
C ALA A 114 12.91 -9.03 -0.94
N ALA A 115 12.57 -9.07 -2.23
CA ALA A 115 13.11 -10.07 -3.17
C ALA A 115 14.64 -9.94 -3.31
N ALA A 116 15.18 -8.71 -3.32
CA ALA A 116 16.62 -8.49 -3.34
C ALA A 116 17.31 -8.97 -2.06
N LEU A 117 16.71 -8.71 -0.88
CA LEU A 117 17.31 -9.02 0.42
C LEU A 117 17.15 -10.51 0.78
N LEU A 118 15.99 -11.10 0.53
CA LEU A 118 15.64 -12.49 0.86
C LEU A 118 15.96 -13.49 -0.25
N ASP A 119 16.33 -13.02 -1.44
CA ASP A 119 16.84 -13.81 -2.57
C ASP A 119 15.84 -14.84 -3.12
N PHE A 120 14.66 -14.40 -3.53
CA PHE A 120 13.65 -15.21 -4.18
C PHE A 120 13.27 -14.67 -5.57
N ASP A 121 12.68 -15.54 -6.41
CA ASP A 121 12.12 -15.18 -7.71
C ASP A 121 10.69 -14.71 -7.56
N ILE A 122 10.23 -13.87 -8.50
CA ILE A 122 8.84 -13.44 -8.59
C ILE A 122 8.25 -13.94 -9.91
N ARG A 123 7.12 -14.64 -9.84
CA ARG A 123 6.24 -14.90 -10.96
C ARG A 123 5.10 -13.91 -10.91
N TRP A 124 5.00 -13.07 -11.94
CA TRP A 124 3.99 -12.02 -11.98
C TRP A 124 2.63 -12.54 -12.45
N LEU A 125 1.56 -12.13 -11.75
CA LEU A 125 0.19 -12.14 -12.23
C LEU A 125 -0.07 -10.80 -12.90
N TRP A 126 -0.49 -10.84 -14.15
CA TRP A 126 -0.88 -9.67 -14.92
C TRP A 126 -2.41 -9.57 -14.98
N PRO A 127 -2.97 -8.35 -15.05
CA PRO A 127 -4.41 -8.19 -15.25
C PRO A 127 -4.83 -8.72 -16.62
N ALA A 128 -6.10 -9.08 -16.76
CA ALA A 128 -6.67 -9.43 -18.06
C ALA A 128 -6.58 -8.23 -19.01
N PRO A 129 -6.50 -8.44 -20.36
CA PRO A 129 -6.37 -7.33 -21.31
C PRO A 129 -7.47 -6.27 -21.20
N GLU A 130 -8.69 -6.65 -20.86
CA GLU A 130 -9.82 -5.76 -20.63
C GLU A 130 -9.68 -4.89 -19.37
N ASP A 131 -8.91 -5.35 -18.39
CA ASP A 131 -8.68 -4.69 -17.09
C ASP A 131 -7.35 -3.90 -17.06
N THR A 132 -6.59 -3.91 -18.15
CA THR A 132 -5.33 -3.18 -18.27
C THR A 132 -5.60 -1.71 -18.65
N GLY A 133 -5.84 -0.86 -17.70
CA GLY A 133 -6.08 0.58 -17.96
C GLY A 133 -5.21 1.52 -17.15
N ALA A 134 -4.58 1.02 -16.10
CA ALA A 134 -3.83 1.84 -15.16
C ALA A 134 -2.69 1.03 -14.51
N LEU A 135 -1.54 1.68 -14.33
CA LEU A 135 -0.38 1.10 -13.64
C LEU A 135 -0.72 0.62 -12.22
N CYS A 136 -1.62 1.35 -11.54
CA CYS A 136 -1.96 1.13 -10.14
C CYS A 136 -2.97 0.01 -9.91
N SER A 137 -3.57 -0.57 -10.96
CA SER A 137 -4.60 -1.59 -10.85
C SER A 137 -4.16 -2.91 -11.48
N CYS A 138 -4.40 -4.01 -10.78
CA CYS A 138 -4.14 -5.36 -11.27
C CYS A 138 -5.17 -6.32 -10.67
N PRO A 139 -6.40 -6.31 -11.18
CA PRO A 139 -7.40 -7.29 -10.78
C PRO A 139 -6.92 -8.71 -11.11
N VAL A 140 -7.00 -9.61 -10.13
CA VAL A 140 -6.62 -11.01 -10.27
C VAL A 140 -7.88 -11.87 -10.21
N THR A 141 -8.16 -12.60 -11.28
CA THR A 141 -9.28 -13.52 -11.30
C THR A 141 -8.92 -14.87 -10.67
N VAL A 142 -9.93 -15.58 -10.14
CA VAL A 142 -9.79 -16.95 -9.64
C VAL A 142 -9.12 -17.85 -10.67
N GLN A 143 -9.55 -17.74 -11.94
CA GLN A 143 -9.01 -18.55 -13.03
C GLN A 143 -7.54 -18.25 -13.31
N ALA A 144 -7.14 -16.98 -13.33
CA ALA A 144 -5.76 -16.59 -13.57
C ALA A 144 -4.83 -17.09 -12.45
N LEU A 145 -5.29 -17.00 -11.20
CA LEU A 145 -4.55 -17.51 -10.04
C LEU A 145 -4.42 -19.05 -10.08
N SER A 146 -5.52 -19.77 -10.33
CA SER A 146 -5.51 -21.25 -10.42
C SER A 146 -4.57 -21.72 -11.52
N THR A 147 -4.67 -21.15 -12.73
CA THR A 147 -3.80 -21.48 -13.85
C THR A 147 -2.32 -21.26 -13.51
N ALA A 148 -1.98 -20.13 -12.89
CA ALA A 148 -0.59 -19.84 -12.53
C ALA A 148 -0.03 -20.79 -11.44
N LEU A 149 -0.85 -21.21 -10.49
CA LEU A 149 -0.48 -22.21 -9.48
C LEU A 149 -0.30 -23.60 -10.09
N GLU A 150 -1.18 -24.02 -11.00
CA GLU A 150 -1.10 -25.29 -11.73
C GLU A 150 0.15 -25.34 -12.63
N GLU A 151 0.46 -24.24 -13.35
CA GLU A 151 1.69 -24.14 -14.15
C GLU A 151 2.96 -24.31 -13.31
N LEU A 152 3.03 -23.64 -12.15
CA LEU A 152 4.16 -23.80 -11.23
C LEU A 152 4.24 -25.23 -10.69
N ALA A 153 3.11 -25.83 -10.30
CA ALA A 153 3.06 -27.21 -9.86
C ALA A 153 3.52 -28.18 -10.95
N GLY A 154 3.12 -27.96 -12.22
CA GLY A 154 3.60 -28.74 -13.38
C GLY A 154 5.12 -28.63 -13.61
N GLN A 155 5.76 -27.56 -13.17
CA GLN A 155 7.21 -27.36 -13.15
C GLN A 155 7.88 -27.94 -11.89
N GLY A 156 7.12 -28.58 -11.01
CA GLY A 156 7.57 -29.08 -9.71
C GLY A 156 8.03 -27.96 -8.78
N ARG A 157 7.38 -26.80 -8.86
CA ARG A 157 7.60 -25.62 -7.99
C ARG A 157 6.31 -25.30 -7.25
N THR A 158 6.40 -25.06 -5.97
CA THR A 158 5.30 -24.50 -5.15
C THR A 158 5.72 -23.12 -4.71
N PRO A 159 4.93 -22.07 -4.95
CA PRO A 159 5.28 -20.74 -4.46
C PRO A 159 5.18 -20.72 -2.92
N PHE A 160 6.06 -19.98 -2.28
CA PHE A 160 6.03 -19.82 -0.82
C PHE A 160 4.91 -18.87 -0.35
N GLY A 161 4.23 -18.20 -1.27
CA GLY A 161 3.07 -17.36 -1.03
C GLY A 161 2.48 -16.79 -2.32
N VAL A 162 1.25 -16.31 -2.22
CA VAL A 162 0.59 -15.46 -3.21
C VAL A 162 0.47 -14.06 -2.60
N TYR A 163 1.00 -13.04 -3.28
CA TYR A 163 0.99 -11.65 -2.80
C TYR A 163 0.08 -10.79 -3.66
N LEU A 164 -0.89 -10.13 -3.01
CA LEU A 164 -1.86 -9.25 -3.66
C LEU A 164 -1.90 -7.89 -2.95
N THR A 165 -2.16 -6.82 -3.71
CA THR A 165 -2.49 -5.49 -3.16
C THR A 165 -4.00 -5.30 -3.21
N SER A 166 -4.63 -5.05 -2.06
CA SER A 166 -6.07 -4.80 -1.93
C SER A 166 -6.38 -4.01 -0.66
N PRO A 167 -6.95 -2.81 -0.75
CA PRO A 167 -7.30 -2.07 -1.97
C PRO A 167 -6.06 -1.65 -2.78
N ASP A 168 -6.24 -1.52 -4.10
CA ASP A 168 -5.23 -0.91 -4.96
C ASP A 168 -5.21 0.63 -4.79
N TYR A 169 -4.27 1.29 -5.49
CA TYR A 169 -4.09 2.75 -5.36
C TYR A 169 -5.29 3.55 -5.88
N LEU A 170 -6.04 3.00 -6.84
CA LEU A 170 -7.28 3.60 -7.37
C LEU A 170 -8.53 3.21 -6.57
N GLY A 171 -8.40 2.39 -5.52
CA GLY A 171 -9.49 1.93 -4.67
C GLY A 171 -10.15 0.63 -5.10
N GLY A 172 -9.64 -0.06 -6.12
CA GLY A 172 -10.12 -1.38 -6.51
C GLY A 172 -9.81 -2.43 -5.45
N MET A 173 -10.76 -3.32 -5.17
CA MET A 173 -10.60 -4.41 -4.20
C MET A 173 -10.60 -5.77 -4.90
N GLN A 174 -9.74 -6.66 -4.45
CA GLN A 174 -9.73 -8.07 -4.87
C GLN A 174 -10.84 -8.86 -4.16
N ASP A 175 -11.32 -9.93 -4.79
CA ASP A 175 -12.17 -10.92 -4.12
C ASP A 175 -11.29 -11.84 -3.26
N ILE A 176 -10.88 -11.31 -2.11
CA ILE A 176 -9.96 -12.00 -1.20
C ILE A 176 -10.53 -13.36 -0.75
N ALA A 177 -11.84 -13.47 -0.55
CA ALA A 177 -12.43 -14.72 -0.09
C ALA A 177 -12.32 -15.82 -1.16
N ALA A 178 -12.64 -15.51 -2.41
CA ALA A 178 -12.52 -16.46 -3.51
C ALA A 178 -11.04 -16.81 -3.80
N LEU A 179 -10.15 -15.81 -3.79
CA LEU A 179 -8.72 -16.03 -4.01
C LEU A 179 -8.06 -16.81 -2.86
N SER A 180 -8.50 -16.59 -1.61
CA SER A 180 -8.07 -17.38 -0.46
C SER A 180 -8.46 -18.85 -0.59
N ALA A 181 -9.68 -19.13 -1.06
CA ALA A 181 -10.13 -20.52 -1.28
C ALA A 181 -9.26 -21.24 -2.33
N VAL A 182 -8.83 -20.56 -3.39
CA VAL A 182 -7.87 -21.13 -4.36
C VAL A 182 -6.52 -21.40 -3.70
N CYS A 183 -6.00 -20.45 -2.94
CA CYS A 183 -4.73 -20.60 -2.23
C CYS A 183 -4.76 -21.79 -1.25
N ASP A 184 -5.86 -21.95 -0.50
CA ASP A 184 -6.07 -23.08 0.43
C ASP A 184 -6.07 -24.43 -0.31
N ALA A 185 -6.74 -24.53 -1.46
CA ALA A 185 -6.76 -25.74 -2.28
C ALA A 185 -5.36 -26.17 -2.74
N HIS A 186 -4.45 -25.21 -2.90
CA HIS A 186 -3.05 -25.46 -3.28
C HIS A 186 -2.07 -25.45 -2.08
N SER A 187 -2.58 -25.27 -0.84
CA SER A 187 -1.75 -25.17 0.39
C SER A 187 -0.69 -24.07 0.31
N VAL A 188 -1.02 -22.92 -0.29
CA VAL A 188 -0.16 -21.75 -0.42
C VAL A 188 -0.75 -20.59 0.39
N PRO A 189 0.00 -19.91 1.27
CA PRO A 189 -0.53 -18.80 2.04
C PRO A 189 -0.83 -17.58 1.16
N LEU A 190 -2.01 -16.96 1.38
CA LEU A 190 -2.36 -15.68 0.78
C LEU A 190 -1.84 -14.53 1.65
N LEU A 191 -1.04 -13.64 1.06
CA LEU A 191 -0.40 -12.49 1.66
C LEU A 191 -0.99 -11.22 1.05
N VAL A 192 -1.54 -10.32 1.86
CA VAL A 192 -2.24 -9.14 1.34
C VAL A 192 -1.59 -7.84 1.83
N ASP A 193 -1.18 -7.02 0.89
CA ASP A 193 -0.86 -5.61 1.14
C ASP A 193 -2.17 -4.80 1.19
N ASN A 194 -2.66 -4.59 2.40
CA ASN A 194 -3.88 -3.84 2.70
C ASN A 194 -3.54 -2.40 3.17
N ALA A 195 -2.44 -1.83 2.72
CA ALA A 195 -1.96 -0.54 3.18
C ALA A 195 -3.01 0.59 3.10
N HIS A 196 -3.98 0.49 2.19
CA HIS A 196 -5.06 1.46 2.02
C HIS A 196 -6.39 1.02 2.68
N GLY A 197 -6.42 -0.08 3.43
CA GLY A 197 -7.64 -0.69 3.91
C GLY A 197 -7.73 -0.93 5.42
N ALA A 198 -6.89 -0.30 6.25
CA ALA A 198 -6.88 -0.52 7.69
C ALA A 198 -8.26 -0.33 8.36
N TYR A 199 -9.09 0.55 7.85
CA TYR A 199 -10.44 0.84 8.35
C TYR A 199 -11.51 -0.20 7.95
N LEU A 200 -11.24 -1.05 6.95
CA LEU A 200 -12.22 -1.99 6.36
C LEU A 200 -12.77 -3.01 7.37
N ARG A 201 -12.04 -3.25 8.47
CA ARG A 201 -12.49 -4.06 9.60
C ARG A 201 -13.67 -3.44 10.33
N PHE A 202 -13.73 -2.12 10.38
CA PHE A 202 -14.61 -1.36 11.27
C PHE A 202 -15.86 -0.84 10.58
N LEU A 203 -16.06 -1.13 9.30
CA LEU A 203 -17.27 -0.77 8.56
C LEU A 203 -18.44 -1.64 8.99
N PRO A 204 -19.63 -1.06 9.25
CA PRO A 204 -20.84 -1.83 9.50
C PRO A 204 -21.27 -2.63 8.26
N GLY A 205 -22.01 -3.72 8.48
CA GLY A 205 -22.49 -4.60 7.42
C GLY A 205 -21.59 -5.79 7.09
N GLY A 206 -20.50 -5.96 7.84
CA GLY A 206 -19.55 -7.07 7.70
C GLY A 206 -18.14 -6.61 7.36
N SER A 207 -17.17 -7.30 7.90
CA SER A 207 -15.77 -6.98 7.66
C SER A 207 -15.39 -7.24 6.20
N ARG A 208 -14.66 -6.29 5.62
CA ARG A 208 -14.01 -6.42 4.31
C ARG A 208 -12.48 -6.51 4.46
N HIS A 209 -12.00 -6.68 5.69
CA HIS A 209 -10.58 -6.79 6.00
C HIS A 209 -10.02 -8.17 5.55
N PRO A 210 -8.83 -8.23 4.94
CA PRO A 210 -8.30 -9.46 4.34
C PRO A 210 -8.20 -10.65 5.31
N ILE A 211 -7.88 -10.43 6.57
CA ILE A 211 -7.79 -11.53 7.56
C ILE A 211 -9.15 -12.21 7.75
N ASP A 212 -10.24 -11.45 7.83
CA ASP A 212 -11.59 -12.02 7.96
C ASP A 212 -12.04 -12.76 6.70
N LEU A 213 -11.46 -12.40 5.56
CA LEU A 213 -11.73 -13.00 4.26
C LEU A 213 -10.77 -14.15 3.92
N GLY A 214 -9.91 -14.56 4.87
CA GLY A 214 -9.10 -15.75 4.77
C GLY A 214 -7.64 -15.55 4.41
N ALA A 215 -7.13 -14.31 4.31
CA ALA A 215 -5.70 -14.07 4.15
C ALA A 215 -4.91 -14.64 5.32
N ALA A 216 -3.75 -15.24 5.02
CA ALA A 216 -2.88 -15.80 6.04
C ALA A 216 -2.15 -14.71 6.84
N VAL A 217 -1.66 -13.69 6.14
CA VAL A 217 -1.00 -12.52 6.72
C VAL A 217 -1.40 -11.29 5.91
N CYS A 218 -1.60 -10.16 6.58
CA CYS A 218 -1.72 -8.89 5.87
C CYS A 218 -1.01 -7.74 6.62
N CYS A 219 -0.78 -6.65 5.92
CA CYS A 219 -0.23 -5.44 6.52
C CYS A 219 -1.12 -4.23 6.20
N ASP A 220 -1.25 -3.36 7.20
CA ASP A 220 -2.03 -2.13 7.13
C ASP A 220 -1.12 -0.92 7.38
N SER A 221 -1.24 0.13 6.56
CA SER A 221 -0.71 1.45 6.93
C SER A 221 -1.77 2.20 7.74
N GLY A 222 -1.66 2.14 9.07
CA GLY A 222 -2.60 2.86 9.95
C GLY A 222 -2.67 4.34 9.61
N HIS A 223 -1.52 4.96 9.33
CA HIS A 223 -1.40 6.39 9.03
C HIS A 223 -2.07 6.86 7.73
N LYS A 224 -2.46 5.94 6.82
CA LYS A 224 -3.13 6.33 5.56
C LYS A 224 -4.63 6.53 5.71
N THR A 225 -5.28 5.73 6.55
CA THR A 225 -6.74 5.69 6.62
C THR A 225 -7.32 5.76 8.04
N LEU A 226 -6.46 5.73 9.05
CA LEU A 226 -6.80 5.92 10.47
C LEU A 226 -6.00 7.11 11.03
N PRO A 227 -6.44 7.72 12.14
CA PRO A 227 -5.78 8.88 12.76
C PRO A 227 -4.50 8.48 13.52
N VAL A 228 -3.52 7.98 12.77
CA VAL A 228 -2.21 7.53 13.25
C VAL A 228 -1.12 8.40 12.60
N LEU A 229 -0.06 8.68 13.34
CA LEU A 229 1.10 9.44 12.81
C LEU A 229 1.78 8.67 11.68
N THR A 230 2.33 9.43 10.72
CA THR A 230 3.07 8.86 9.57
C THR A 230 4.13 7.87 10.03
N GLY A 231 4.16 6.69 9.41
CA GLY A 231 5.03 5.58 9.81
C GLY A 231 4.31 4.51 10.64
N GLY A 232 3.18 4.83 11.28
CA GLY A 232 2.42 3.83 12.04
C GLY A 232 1.72 2.82 11.14
N ALA A 233 1.99 1.54 11.38
CA ALA A 233 1.46 0.43 10.61
C ALA A 233 1.25 -0.81 11.48
N TYR A 234 0.52 -1.77 10.93
CA TYR A 234 0.21 -3.05 11.56
C TYR A 234 0.65 -4.21 10.67
N LEU A 235 1.19 -5.25 11.29
CA LEU A 235 1.34 -6.58 10.70
C LEU A 235 0.34 -7.51 11.39
N HIS A 236 -0.60 -8.05 10.61
CA HIS A 236 -1.66 -8.91 11.10
C HIS A 236 -1.42 -10.36 10.72
N LEU A 237 -1.43 -11.24 11.67
CA LEU A 237 -1.43 -12.68 11.46
C LEU A 237 -2.85 -13.23 11.54
N GLY A 238 -3.26 -13.96 10.51
CA GLY A 238 -4.47 -14.77 10.54
C GLY A 238 -4.23 -16.14 11.15
N PRO A 239 -5.28 -16.93 11.39
CA PRO A 239 -5.14 -18.29 11.92
C PRO A 239 -4.36 -19.24 10.99
N LYS A 240 -4.23 -18.89 9.70
CA LYS A 240 -3.50 -19.67 8.68
C LYS A 240 -2.07 -19.14 8.44
N ALA A 241 -1.58 -18.20 9.26
CA ALA A 241 -0.24 -17.67 9.09
C ALA A 241 0.81 -18.80 9.14
N PRO A 242 1.77 -18.80 8.19
CA PRO A 242 2.75 -19.91 8.09
C PRO A 242 3.73 -19.98 9.27
N VAL A 243 3.88 -18.88 10.00
CA VAL A 243 4.64 -18.78 11.25
C VAL A 243 3.81 -17.97 12.24
N GLN A 244 3.64 -18.51 13.45
CA GLN A 244 2.90 -17.86 14.54
C GLN A 244 3.73 -17.69 15.81
N GLU A 245 4.94 -18.24 15.83
CA GLU A 245 5.86 -18.10 16.95
C GLU A 245 6.26 -16.64 17.12
N GLU A 246 5.92 -16.07 18.27
CA GLU A 246 6.05 -14.64 18.53
C GLU A 246 7.51 -14.14 18.36
N SER A 247 8.48 -14.87 18.91
CA SER A 247 9.89 -14.53 18.81
C SER A 247 10.38 -14.48 17.35
N THR A 248 9.89 -15.40 16.52
CA THR A 248 10.20 -15.45 15.09
C THR A 248 9.59 -14.26 14.34
N VAL A 249 8.35 -13.88 14.68
CA VAL A 249 7.70 -12.73 14.05
C VAL A 249 8.38 -11.41 14.44
N ARG A 250 8.68 -11.22 15.72
CA ARG A 250 9.40 -10.04 16.20
C ARG A 250 10.79 -9.92 15.57
N ASN A 251 11.51 -11.04 15.46
CA ASN A 251 12.80 -11.07 14.77
C ASN A 251 12.67 -10.72 13.27
N ALA A 252 11.61 -11.18 12.57
CA ALA A 252 11.36 -10.80 11.19
C ALA A 252 11.08 -9.30 11.04
N LEU A 253 10.39 -8.67 11.99
CA LEU A 253 10.21 -7.22 12.02
C LEU A 253 11.53 -6.50 12.33
N ALA A 254 12.29 -6.97 13.30
CA ALA A 254 13.59 -6.39 13.68
C ALA A 254 14.62 -6.39 12.54
N LEU A 255 14.60 -7.42 11.67
CA LEU A 255 15.49 -7.49 10.49
C LEU A 255 15.32 -6.30 9.53
N PHE A 256 14.19 -5.64 9.54
CA PHE A 256 13.85 -4.55 8.61
C PHE A 256 13.49 -3.24 9.31
N GLY A 257 13.69 -3.16 10.61
CA GLY A 257 13.36 -2.00 11.43
C GLY A 257 14.55 -1.41 12.18
N SER A 258 14.32 -0.26 12.78
CA SER A 258 15.29 0.40 13.66
C SER A 258 15.17 -0.15 15.09
N THR A 259 16.29 -0.30 15.78
CA THR A 259 16.30 -0.59 17.23
C THR A 259 15.84 0.60 18.09
N SER A 260 15.56 1.75 17.48
CA SER A 260 15.04 2.95 18.17
C SER A 260 13.68 3.34 17.58
N PRO A 261 12.61 2.61 17.91
CA PRO A 261 11.28 2.90 17.40
C PRO A 261 10.76 4.23 17.94
N SER A 262 10.01 4.97 17.14
CA SER A 262 9.39 6.22 17.58
C SER A 262 8.23 5.97 18.56
N TYR A 263 8.42 6.39 19.81
CA TYR A 263 7.34 6.33 20.82
C TYR A 263 6.17 7.27 20.51
N LEU A 264 6.37 8.33 19.74
CA LEU A 264 5.26 9.16 19.26
C LEU A 264 4.35 8.37 18.32
N ILE A 265 4.92 7.58 17.41
CA ILE A 265 4.17 6.71 16.52
C ILE A 265 3.47 5.60 17.31
N LEU A 266 4.17 4.94 18.24
CA LEU A 266 3.57 3.91 19.11
C LEU A 266 2.39 4.44 19.92
N GLN A 267 2.52 5.64 20.50
CA GLN A 267 1.40 6.31 21.19
C GLN A 267 0.22 6.59 20.26
N SER A 268 0.47 6.97 19.00
CA SER A 268 -0.61 7.22 18.05
C SER A 268 -1.37 5.95 17.68
N LEU A 269 -0.68 4.81 17.56
CA LEU A 269 -1.30 3.50 17.36
C LEU A 269 -2.15 3.08 18.57
N ASP A 270 -1.60 3.26 19.78
CA ASP A 270 -2.28 2.97 21.04
C ASP A 270 -3.54 3.84 21.24
N ALA A 271 -3.42 5.15 20.97
CA ALA A 271 -4.55 6.07 21.02
C ALA A 271 -5.63 5.72 19.98
N CYS A 272 -5.21 5.31 18.77
CA CYS A 272 -6.09 4.87 17.71
C CYS A 272 -6.90 3.64 18.12
N ASN A 273 -6.30 2.65 18.78
CA ASN A 273 -7.04 1.49 19.30
C ASN A 273 -8.22 1.91 20.21
N ARG A 274 -7.95 2.84 21.12
CA ARG A 274 -9.02 3.37 22.00
C ARG A 274 -10.10 4.05 21.19
N LEU A 275 -9.73 4.87 20.19
CA LEU A 275 -10.69 5.56 19.34
C LEU A 275 -11.57 4.57 18.56
N LEU A 276 -10.96 3.56 17.94
CA LEU A 276 -11.67 2.50 17.22
C LEU A 276 -12.63 1.69 18.11
N SER A 277 -12.38 1.64 19.41
CA SER A 277 -13.26 0.95 20.37
C SER A 277 -14.45 1.80 20.85
N THR A 278 -14.61 3.01 20.34
CA THR A 278 -15.68 3.95 20.71
C THR A 278 -16.65 4.17 19.54
N ASP A 279 -16.92 5.41 19.20
CA ASP A 279 -17.86 5.84 18.15
C ASP A 279 -17.24 5.95 16.74
N TYR A 280 -15.93 5.75 16.61
CA TYR A 280 -15.23 5.91 15.33
C TYR A 280 -15.79 5.04 14.20
N PRO A 281 -16.22 3.79 14.41
CA PRO A 281 -16.89 3.00 13.37
C PRO A 281 -18.17 3.67 12.82
N ALA A 282 -18.94 4.36 13.66
CA ALA A 282 -20.11 5.12 13.21
C ALA A 282 -19.69 6.35 12.36
N ARG A 283 -18.64 7.05 12.78
CA ARG A 283 -18.05 8.16 12.01
C ARG A 283 -17.49 7.71 10.66
N LEU A 284 -16.89 6.51 10.57
CA LEU A 284 -16.45 5.90 9.32
C LEU A 284 -17.64 5.68 8.38
N GLN A 285 -18.75 5.14 8.88
CA GLN A 285 -19.94 4.93 8.07
C GLN A 285 -20.50 6.25 7.54
N GLU A 286 -20.63 7.26 8.41
CA GLU A 286 -21.08 8.58 7.99
C GLU A 286 -20.19 9.18 6.90
N CYS A 287 -18.87 9.03 7.03
CA CYS A 287 -17.92 9.47 6.01
C CYS A 287 -18.17 8.75 4.68
N CYS A 288 -18.34 7.42 4.71
CA CYS A 288 -18.65 6.62 3.51
C CYS A 288 -19.96 7.07 2.84
N ASP A 289 -21.02 7.31 3.63
CA ASP A 289 -22.33 7.76 3.13
C ASP A 289 -22.24 9.14 2.45
N ARG A 290 -21.51 10.07 3.08
CA ARG A 290 -21.25 11.40 2.51
C ARG A 290 -20.48 11.31 1.19
N LEU A 291 -19.47 10.43 1.12
CA LEU A 291 -18.69 10.21 -0.10
C LEU A 291 -19.52 9.54 -1.20
N ALA A 292 -20.37 8.58 -0.87
CA ALA A 292 -21.29 7.97 -1.83
C ALA A 292 -22.24 9.02 -2.45
N ALA A 293 -22.81 9.89 -1.59
CA ALA A 293 -23.64 11.00 -2.06
C ALA A 293 -22.85 12.01 -2.93
N LEU A 294 -21.59 12.29 -2.57
CA LEU A 294 -20.71 13.17 -3.37
C LEU A 294 -20.41 12.56 -4.73
N ARG A 295 -20.05 11.26 -4.81
CA ARG A 295 -19.83 10.55 -6.10
C ARG A 295 -21.05 10.68 -7.02
N ALA A 296 -22.25 10.46 -6.48
CA ALA A 296 -23.50 10.58 -7.27
C ALA A 296 -23.69 12.00 -7.83
N ARG A 297 -23.43 13.06 -7.02
CA ARG A 297 -23.54 14.44 -7.49
C ARG A 297 -22.48 14.80 -8.53
N LEU A 298 -21.23 14.37 -8.34
CA LEU A 298 -20.15 14.59 -9.31
C LEU A 298 -20.44 13.91 -10.66
N ASN A 299 -20.98 12.69 -10.63
CA ASN A 299 -21.37 11.99 -11.84
C ASN A 299 -22.55 12.68 -12.53
N ALA A 300 -23.51 13.21 -11.79
CA ALA A 300 -24.60 14.00 -12.33
C ALA A 300 -24.10 15.32 -12.98
N LEU A 301 -23.12 16.00 -12.37
CA LEU A 301 -22.46 17.17 -12.95
C LEU A 301 -21.80 16.85 -14.29
N ALA A 302 -21.04 15.77 -14.39
CA ALA A 302 -20.40 15.34 -15.63
C ALA A 302 -21.45 14.97 -16.70
N ALA A 303 -22.46 14.21 -16.35
CA ALA A 303 -23.53 13.84 -17.27
C ALA A 303 -24.28 15.06 -17.85
N ALA A 304 -24.47 16.11 -17.04
CA ALA A 304 -25.06 17.38 -17.49
C ALA A 304 -24.21 18.11 -18.55
N GLN A 305 -22.91 17.81 -18.64
CA GLN A 305 -22.02 18.32 -19.70
C GLN A 305 -22.02 17.43 -20.97
N GLY A 306 -22.83 16.37 -21.01
CA GLY A 306 -22.95 15.47 -22.16
C GLY A 306 -21.87 14.40 -22.25
N THR A 307 -21.02 14.23 -21.23
CA THR A 307 -20.05 13.13 -21.23
C THR A 307 -20.72 11.81 -20.88
N ALA A 308 -20.32 10.73 -21.56
CA ALA A 308 -20.73 9.36 -21.25
C ALA A 308 -19.86 8.70 -20.14
N LEU A 309 -18.72 9.32 -19.81
CA LEU A 309 -17.81 8.79 -18.79
C LEU A 309 -18.23 9.27 -17.40
N PRO A 310 -18.22 8.40 -16.37
CA PRO A 310 -18.41 8.82 -14.99
C PRO A 310 -17.19 9.63 -14.53
N LEU A 311 -17.41 10.78 -13.88
CA LEU A 311 -16.31 11.58 -13.30
C LEU A 311 -15.74 10.87 -12.07
N ALA A 312 -16.59 10.39 -11.18
CA ALA A 312 -16.18 9.66 -9.98
C ALA A 312 -16.39 8.16 -10.21
N LEU A 313 -15.32 7.38 -10.07
CA LEU A 313 -15.42 5.93 -10.18
C LEU A 313 -16.22 5.37 -9.01
N ASP A 314 -17.22 4.55 -9.31
CA ASP A 314 -18.10 3.94 -8.33
C ASP A 314 -18.42 2.49 -8.71
N SER A 315 -18.26 1.57 -7.75
CA SER A 315 -18.54 0.14 -7.93
C SER A 315 -18.53 -0.54 -6.55
N PRO A 316 -19.32 -1.61 -6.34
CA PRO A 316 -19.25 -2.44 -5.13
C PRO A 316 -17.87 -3.07 -4.87
N ALA A 317 -17.06 -3.24 -5.93
CA ALA A 317 -15.69 -3.75 -5.84
C ALA A 317 -14.66 -2.67 -5.49
N ARG A 318 -15.11 -1.48 -5.02
CA ARG A 318 -14.22 -0.41 -4.58
C ARG A 318 -14.33 -0.16 -3.09
N GLU A 319 -13.23 0.25 -2.51
CA GLU A 319 -13.23 0.73 -1.13
C GLU A 319 -13.95 2.09 -1.03
N PRO A 320 -14.72 2.35 0.03
CA PRO A 320 -15.67 3.46 0.02
C PRO A 320 -15.09 4.84 0.34
N MET A 321 -13.91 4.95 1.02
CA MET A 321 -13.39 6.24 1.47
C MET A 321 -12.47 6.94 0.47
N LYS A 322 -11.97 6.22 -0.54
CA LYS A 322 -11.16 6.82 -1.59
C LYS A 322 -12.04 7.35 -2.72
N LEU A 323 -11.84 8.59 -3.11
CA LEU A 323 -12.51 9.21 -4.25
C LEU A 323 -11.54 9.26 -5.44
N THR A 324 -11.75 8.41 -6.43
CA THR A 324 -10.98 8.37 -7.66
C THR A 324 -11.79 9.04 -8.76
N LEU A 325 -11.23 10.10 -9.35
CA LEU A 325 -11.82 10.84 -10.45
C LEU A 325 -11.17 10.42 -11.78
N ASP A 326 -11.99 10.15 -12.79
CA ASP A 326 -11.55 9.98 -14.18
C ASP A 326 -11.53 11.36 -14.86
N ALA A 327 -10.36 11.98 -14.94
CA ALA A 327 -10.21 13.32 -15.50
C ALA A 327 -10.59 13.38 -16.99
N ALA A 328 -10.57 12.25 -17.70
CA ALA A 328 -11.04 12.16 -19.08
C ALA A 328 -12.52 12.50 -19.24
N ALA A 329 -13.34 12.30 -18.19
CA ALA A 329 -14.74 12.76 -18.17
C ALA A 329 -14.87 14.29 -18.32
N LEU A 330 -13.82 15.03 -17.99
CA LEU A 330 -13.72 16.47 -18.12
C LEU A 330 -12.78 16.90 -19.27
N GLY A 331 -12.35 15.98 -20.14
CA GLY A 331 -11.39 16.27 -21.21
C GLY A 331 -10.00 16.70 -20.70
N LEU A 332 -9.65 16.32 -19.48
CA LEU A 332 -8.40 16.70 -18.82
C LEU A 332 -7.52 15.47 -18.54
N THR A 333 -6.24 15.72 -18.29
CA THR A 333 -5.38 14.73 -17.61
C THR A 333 -5.56 14.81 -16.11
N GLY A 334 -5.23 13.74 -15.39
CA GLY A 334 -5.23 13.75 -13.92
C GLY A 334 -4.32 14.84 -13.35
N GLN A 335 -3.15 15.09 -13.97
CA GLN A 335 -2.24 16.16 -13.57
C GLN A 335 -2.89 17.56 -13.73
N ALA A 336 -3.55 17.81 -14.87
CA ALA A 336 -4.23 19.10 -15.08
C ALA A 336 -5.37 19.32 -14.08
N LEU A 337 -6.11 18.25 -13.75
CA LEU A 337 -7.15 18.32 -12.72
C LEU A 337 -6.53 18.54 -11.33
N ALA A 338 -5.40 17.91 -11.01
CA ALA A 338 -4.69 18.14 -9.76
C ALA A 338 -4.21 19.59 -9.62
N ASP A 339 -3.68 20.18 -10.69
CA ASP A 339 -3.24 21.58 -10.69
C ASP A 339 -4.42 22.54 -10.49
N HIS A 340 -5.58 22.24 -11.09
CA HIS A 340 -6.80 23.01 -10.83
C HIS A 340 -7.22 22.94 -9.36
N LEU A 341 -7.19 21.76 -8.74
CA LEU A 341 -7.51 21.61 -7.32
C LEU A 341 -6.50 22.34 -6.42
N ARG A 342 -5.20 22.31 -6.74
CA ARG A 342 -4.16 23.07 -6.01
C ARG A 342 -4.38 24.57 -6.08
N GLN A 343 -4.77 25.10 -7.25
CA GLN A 343 -5.13 26.52 -7.41
C GLN A 343 -6.34 26.92 -6.54
N ASN A 344 -7.20 25.95 -6.22
CA ASN A 344 -8.31 26.10 -5.28
C ASN A 344 -7.93 25.71 -3.85
N GLY A 345 -6.62 25.55 -3.54
CA GLY A 345 -6.08 25.25 -2.22
C GLY A 345 -6.42 23.86 -1.69
N MET A 346 -6.52 22.87 -2.58
CA MET A 346 -6.73 21.45 -2.24
C MET A 346 -5.57 20.62 -2.79
N GLU A 347 -4.97 19.78 -1.94
CA GLU A 347 -3.92 18.85 -2.35
C GLU A 347 -4.51 17.45 -2.56
N CYS A 348 -4.04 16.73 -3.57
CA CYS A 348 -4.48 15.38 -3.89
C CYS A 348 -3.44 14.34 -3.47
N GLU A 349 -3.88 13.11 -3.28
CA GLU A 349 -2.98 11.98 -2.96
C GLU A 349 -2.17 11.55 -4.18
N TYR A 350 -2.80 11.52 -5.36
CA TYR A 350 -2.18 11.01 -6.58
C TYR A 350 -2.84 11.58 -7.83
N ALA A 351 -2.04 11.76 -8.87
CA ALA A 351 -2.52 12.05 -10.21
C ALA A 351 -1.62 11.37 -11.25
N ASP A 352 -2.26 10.79 -12.27
CA ASP A 352 -1.59 10.19 -13.42
C ASP A 352 -2.17 10.75 -14.73
N PRO A 353 -1.78 10.26 -15.94
CA PRO A 353 -2.33 10.77 -17.19
C PRO A 353 -3.85 10.76 -17.28
N ARG A 354 -4.55 9.92 -16.53
CA ARG A 354 -6.00 9.78 -16.59
C ARG A 354 -6.70 10.06 -15.26
N TYR A 355 -6.17 9.55 -14.15
CA TYR A 355 -6.87 9.51 -12.86
C TYR A 355 -6.31 10.52 -11.88
N LEU A 356 -7.19 10.99 -10.99
CA LEU A 356 -6.84 11.73 -9.79
C LEU A 356 -7.46 11.03 -8.59
N VAL A 357 -6.68 10.87 -7.53
CA VAL A 357 -7.09 10.18 -6.30
C VAL A 357 -7.09 11.16 -5.13
N LEU A 358 -8.19 11.18 -4.41
CA LEU A 358 -8.39 11.89 -3.16
C LEU A 358 -8.68 10.88 -2.05
N MET A 359 -8.05 11.04 -0.91
CA MET A 359 -8.27 10.20 0.26
C MET A 359 -9.00 11.00 1.34
N PHE A 360 -10.10 10.45 1.82
CA PHE A 360 -10.90 11.04 2.87
C PHE A 360 -10.90 10.14 4.12
N THR A 361 -11.07 10.77 5.26
CA THR A 361 -11.29 10.10 6.54
C THR A 361 -12.36 10.87 7.33
N PRO A 362 -12.88 10.33 8.42
CA PRO A 362 -13.77 11.08 9.32
C PRO A 362 -13.17 12.36 9.89
N GLU A 363 -11.85 12.54 9.79
CA GLU A 363 -11.14 13.73 10.25
C GLU A 363 -11.25 14.92 9.29
N ASN A 364 -11.68 14.71 8.04
CA ASN A 364 -11.92 15.80 7.11
C ASN A 364 -13.16 16.61 7.54
N PRO A 365 -13.03 17.94 7.66
CA PRO A 365 -14.20 18.80 7.88
C PRO A 365 -15.19 18.72 6.70
N ALA A 366 -16.46 18.95 6.97
CA ALA A 366 -17.51 18.87 5.95
C ALA A 366 -17.29 19.87 4.79
N GLU A 367 -16.64 20.98 5.08
CA GLU A 367 -16.30 22.05 4.16
C GLU A 367 -15.37 21.60 3.05
N ASP A 368 -14.49 20.60 3.31
CA ASP A 368 -13.56 20.08 2.29
C ASP A 368 -14.31 19.44 1.12
N MET A 369 -15.37 18.66 1.42
CA MET A 369 -16.19 18.04 0.36
C MET A 369 -17.00 19.08 -0.43
N ALA A 370 -17.55 20.08 0.26
CA ALA A 370 -18.28 21.17 -0.40
C ALA A 370 -17.37 22.03 -1.28
N ARG A 371 -16.15 22.29 -0.83
CA ARG A 371 -15.13 23.02 -1.59
C ARG A 371 -14.70 22.27 -2.86
N LEU A 372 -14.51 20.95 -2.75
CA LEU A 372 -14.20 20.09 -3.89
C LEU A 372 -15.35 20.12 -4.92
N GLU A 373 -16.59 19.93 -4.45
CA GLU A 373 -17.78 19.96 -5.33
C GLU A 373 -17.92 21.31 -6.04
N ALA A 374 -17.71 22.41 -5.33
CA ALA A 374 -17.78 23.76 -5.93
C ALA A 374 -16.70 23.98 -7.00
N ALA A 375 -15.45 23.57 -6.74
CA ALA A 375 -14.35 23.70 -7.70
C ALA A 375 -14.60 22.87 -8.97
N LEU A 376 -15.12 21.67 -8.84
CA LEU A 376 -15.46 20.82 -9.98
C LEU A 376 -16.69 21.34 -10.74
N ALA A 377 -17.69 21.88 -10.05
CA ALA A 377 -18.85 22.52 -10.68
C ALA A 377 -18.45 23.76 -11.47
N GLU A 378 -17.55 24.61 -10.94
CA GLU A 378 -17.01 25.78 -11.65
C GLU A 378 -16.24 25.34 -12.91
N LEU A 379 -15.43 24.29 -12.81
CA LEU A 379 -14.70 23.73 -13.95
C LEU A 379 -15.67 23.26 -15.05
N CYS A 380 -16.72 22.52 -14.66
CA CYS A 380 -17.78 22.11 -15.59
C CYS A 380 -18.49 23.29 -16.24
N ALA A 381 -18.81 24.35 -15.47
CA ALA A 381 -19.53 25.51 -15.99
C ALA A 381 -18.73 26.37 -16.99
N ARG A 382 -17.40 26.32 -16.94
CA ARG A 382 -16.53 27.03 -17.90
C ARG A 382 -16.59 26.48 -19.33
N GLY A 383 -17.27 25.35 -19.52
CA GLY A 383 -17.30 24.58 -20.75
C GLY A 383 -15.98 23.85 -20.99
N ILE A 384 -16.05 22.56 -21.06
CA ILE A 384 -14.88 21.70 -21.31
C ILE A 384 -14.68 21.71 -22.82
N PRO A 385 -13.51 22.16 -23.35
CA PRO A 385 -13.22 21.96 -24.77
C PRO A 385 -13.26 20.46 -25.03
N PRO A 386 -13.79 19.98 -26.18
CA PRO A 386 -13.63 18.61 -26.54
C PRO A 386 -12.13 18.32 -26.73
N ALA A 387 -11.47 17.95 -25.65
CA ALA A 387 -10.12 17.41 -25.72
C ALA A 387 -10.23 15.94 -26.12
N GLU A 388 -9.30 15.48 -26.95
CA GLU A 388 -9.13 14.04 -27.12
C GLU A 388 -8.91 13.43 -25.72
N PRO A 389 -9.69 12.40 -25.35
CA PRO A 389 -9.44 11.75 -24.07
C PRO A 389 -7.97 11.31 -24.03
N PRO A 390 -7.32 11.40 -22.85
CA PRO A 390 -5.93 10.95 -22.73
C PRO A 390 -5.81 9.55 -23.30
N ALA A 391 -4.74 9.32 -24.08
CA ALA A 391 -4.53 8.07 -24.80
C ALA A 391 -4.68 6.88 -23.84
N GLU A 392 -5.54 5.94 -24.19
CA GLU A 392 -5.65 4.70 -23.45
C GLU A 392 -4.38 3.87 -23.69
N HIS A 393 -3.55 3.72 -22.65
CA HIS A 393 -2.33 2.91 -22.74
C HIS A 393 -2.57 1.41 -22.60
N ARG A 394 -3.80 0.94 -22.84
CA ARG A 394 -4.17 -0.48 -22.71
C ARG A 394 -3.28 -1.40 -23.55
N GLU A 395 -3.11 -1.08 -24.82
CA GLU A 395 -2.26 -1.87 -25.72
C GLU A 395 -0.80 -1.84 -25.28
N THR A 396 -0.32 -0.69 -24.79
CA THR A 396 1.03 -0.53 -24.26
C THR A 396 1.24 -1.36 -23.00
N PHE A 397 0.28 -1.40 -22.08
CA PHE A 397 0.33 -2.28 -20.91
C PHE A 397 0.30 -3.77 -21.28
N CYS A 398 -0.53 -4.17 -22.24
CA CYS A 398 -0.52 -5.53 -22.77
C CYS A 398 0.80 -5.89 -23.44
N ALA A 399 1.43 -4.94 -24.14
CA ALA A 399 2.74 -5.12 -24.74
C ALA A 399 3.83 -5.21 -23.66
N LEU A 400 3.75 -4.38 -22.61
CA LEU A 400 4.65 -4.46 -21.46
C LEU A 400 4.63 -5.85 -20.82
N ALA A 401 3.44 -6.41 -20.58
CA ALA A 401 3.29 -7.75 -20.02
C ALA A 401 3.98 -8.84 -20.86
N ARG A 402 3.93 -8.72 -22.19
CA ARG A 402 4.62 -9.65 -23.13
C ARG A 402 6.12 -9.42 -23.22
N GLN A 403 6.59 -8.21 -22.96
CA GLN A 403 8.00 -7.81 -23.06
C GLN A 403 8.76 -7.92 -21.73
N ALA A 404 8.06 -8.09 -20.60
CA ALA A 404 8.65 -8.19 -19.27
C ALA A 404 9.44 -9.49 -19.12
N GLU A 405 10.68 -9.50 -19.64
CA GLU A 405 11.60 -10.64 -19.58
C GLU A 405 12.71 -10.36 -18.56
N PRO A 406 12.84 -11.17 -17.48
CA PRO A 406 13.93 -11.03 -16.53
C PRO A 406 15.22 -11.62 -17.12
N ARG A 407 16.24 -10.77 -17.26
CA ARG A 407 17.60 -11.20 -17.63
C ARG A 407 18.47 -11.47 -16.40
N LEU A 408 18.21 -10.77 -15.31
CA LEU A 408 18.85 -10.96 -14.02
C LEU A 408 17.80 -11.20 -12.94
N THR A 409 18.19 -11.85 -11.85
CA THR A 409 17.33 -11.85 -10.67
C THR A 409 17.23 -10.44 -10.09
N VAL A 410 16.16 -10.14 -9.33
CA VAL A 410 16.00 -8.84 -8.65
C VAL A 410 17.25 -8.52 -7.82
N ARG A 411 17.76 -9.52 -7.06
CA ARG A 411 18.98 -9.36 -6.25
C ARG A 411 20.20 -9.01 -7.10
N GLN A 412 20.44 -9.76 -8.18
CA GLN A 412 21.58 -9.50 -9.06
C GLN A 412 21.53 -8.07 -9.65
N ALA A 413 20.37 -7.62 -10.09
CA ALA A 413 20.21 -6.30 -10.67
C ALA A 413 20.39 -5.16 -9.63
N VAL A 414 19.78 -5.31 -8.46
CA VAL A 414 19.84 -4.29 -7.38
C VAL A 414 21.27 -4.08 -6.87
N PHE A 415 22.06 -5.16 -6.77
CA PHE A 415 23.43 -5.09 -6.25
C PHE A 415 24.52 -5.01 -7.34
N ALA A 416 24.15 -5.00 -8.63
CA ALA A 416 25.09 -4.77 -9.73
C ALA A 416 25.60 -3.32 -9.74
N PRO A 417 26.75 -3.04 -10.33
CA PRO A 417 27.15 -1.67 -10.69
C PRO A 417 26.09 -1.01 -11.56
N GLN A 418 25.73 0.22 -11.24
CA GLN A 418 24.60 0.93 -11.84
C GLN A 418 25.03 2.26 -12.47
N GLU A 419 24.24 2.73 -13.44
CA GLU A 419 24.30 4.10 -13.96
C GLU A 419 22.89 4.64 -14.20
N THR A 420 22.72 5.93 -14.04
CA THR A 420 21.48 6.62 -14.36
C THR A 420 21.59 7.22 -15.76
N ILE A 421 20.63 6.93 -16.64
CA ILE A 421 20.60 7.40 -18.02
C ILE A 421 19.23 8.02 -18.34
N PRO A 422 19.15 8.86 -19.39
CA PRO A 422 17.85 9.33 -19.89
C PRO A 422 16.95 8.15 -20.27
N ALA A 423 15.67 8.20 -19.87
CA ALA A 423 14.72 7.10 -20.12
C ALA A 423 14.61 6.74 -21.60
N GLY A 424 14.61 7.73 -22.51
CA GLY A 424 14.59 7.49 -23.95
C GLY A 424 15.81 6.74 -24.53
N SER A 425 16.91 6.67 -23.77
CA SER A 425 18.14 5.94 -24.15
C SER A 425 18.23 4.54 -23.53
N ALA A 426 17.19 4.10 -22.84
CA ALA A 426 17.25 2.88 -22.03
C ALA A 426 16.82 1.60 -22.77
N LEU A 427 16.43 1.68 -24.03
CA LEU A 427 15.99 0.52 -24.81
C LEU A 427 17.04 -0.62 -24.78
N GLY A 428 16.59 -1.83 -24.44
CA GLY A 428 17.43 -3.03 -24.37
C GLY A 428 18.35 -3.10 -23.14
N ARG A 429 18.36 -2.07 -22.29
CA ARG A 429 19.13 -2.09 -21.02
C ARG A 429 18.36 -2.87 -19.95
N VAL A 430 19.10 -3.40 -18.99
CA VAL A 430 18.52 -4.09 -17.83
C VAL A 430 18.25 -3.08 -16.73
N CYS A 431 17.02 -3.03 -16.23
CA CYS A 431 16.63 -2.19 -15.12
C CYS A 431 17.38 -2.60 -13.84
N ALA A 432 18.05 -1.64 -13.19
CA ALA A 432 18.76 -1.90 -11.93
C ALA A 432 17.91 -1.65 -10.72
N LEU A 433 17.30 -0.47 -10.64
CA LEU A 433 16.36 -0.12 -9.57
C LEU A 433 14.95 -0.01 -10.13
N PRO A 434 13.92 -0.36 -9.35
CA PRO A 434 12.54 -0.24 -9.80
C PRO A 434 12.28 1.19 -10.28
N THR A 435 11.87 1.32 -11.53
CA THR A 435 11.48 2.62 -12.08
C THR A 435 10.08 2.94 -11.61
N VAL A 436 9.97 3.88 -10.70
CA VAL A 436 8.72 4.27 -10.07
C VAL A 436 8.46 5.75 -10.27
N SER A 437 7.22 6.09 -10.56
CA SER A 437 6.63 7.37 -10.21
C SER A 437 6.26 7.32 -8.71
N CYS A 438 6.57 8.33 -7.95
CA CYS A 438 6.21 8.36 -6.53
C CYS A 438 5.39 9.62 -6.22
N PRO A 439 4.17 9.47 -5.70
CA PRO A 439 3.37 8.26 -5.54
C PRO A 439 2.96 7.66 -6.88
N PRO A 440 2.60 6.37 -7.04
CA PRO A 440 2.26 5.40 -6.01
C PRO A 440 3.37 4.40 -5.65
N ALA A 441 4.61 4.60 -6.08
CA ALA A 441 5.73 3.66 -5.88
C ALA A 441 5.50 2.25 -6.49
N ILE A 442 4.73 2.17 -7.58
CA ILE A 442 4.47 0.96 -8.37
C ILE A 442 5.34 1.02 -9.63
N PRO A 443 6.20 0.01 -9.87
CA PRO A 443 7.17 0.08 -10.96
C PRO A 443 6.55 -0.26 -12.32
N ILE A 444 6.90 0.53 -13.34
CA ILE A 444 6.66 0.21 -14.76
C ILE A 444 7.55 -0.98 -15.16
N VAL A 445 8.84 -0.90 -14.86
CA VAL A 445 9.81 -1.98 -15.07
C VAL A 445 10.45 -2.31 -13.73
N VAL A 446 10.64 -3.59 -13.45
CA VAL A 446 11.26 -4.04 -12.20
C VAL A 446 12.73 -4.40 -12.39
N SER A 447 13.48 -4.41 -11.31
CA SER A 447 14.90 -4.76 -11.31
C SER A 447 15.13 -6.14 -11.96
N GLY A 448 16.04 -6.20 -12.90
CA GLY A 448 16.39 -7.41 -13.65
C GLY A 448 15.67 -7.57 -14.98
N GLU A 449 14.56 -6.88 -15.23
CA GLU A 449 13.85 -6.90 -16.50
C GLU A 449 14.59 -6.07 -17.57
N VAL A 450 14.44 -6.48 -18.83
CA VAL A 450 14.90 -5.71 -19.99
C VAL A 450 13.89 -4.61 -20.30
N ILE A 451 14.38 -3.39 -20.49
CA ILE A 451 13.55 -2.25 -20.86
C ILE A 451 13.19 -2.34 -22.34
N GLY A 452 11.92 -2.66 -22.63
CA GLY A 452 11.38 -2.77 -23.98
C GLY A 452 10.74 -1.48 -24.50
N PRO A 453 10.27 -1.47 -25.77
CA PRO A 453 9.59 -0.30 -26.36
C PRO A 453 8.36 0.17 -25.58
N ALA A 454 7.52 -0.75 -25.13
CA ALA A 454 6.32 -0.42 -24.33
C ALA A 454 6.68 0.29 -23.01
N ALA A 455 7.81 -0.08 -22.40
CA ALA A 455 8.28 0.60 -21.20
C ALA A 455 8.67 2.05 -21.48
N LEU A 456 9.32 2.34 -22.62
CA LEU A 456 9.69 3.70 -23.02
C LEU A 456 8.46 4.59 -23.24
N GLU A 457 7.41 4.06 -23.88
CA GLU A 457 6.13 4.77 -24.05
C GLU A 457 5.50 5.12 -22.70
N LEU A 458 5.48 4.17 -21.75
CA LEU A 458 4.94 4.42 -20.40
C LEU A 458 5.84 5.38 -19.62
N PHE A 459 7.17 5.33 -19.76
CA PHE A 459 8.06 6.32 -19.16
C PHE A 459 7.70 7.73 -19.61
N ALA A 460 7.49 7.92 -20.91
CA ALA A 460 7.08 9.22 -21.45
C ALA A 460 5.70 9.65 -20.93
N ALA A 461 4.72 8.74 -20.91
CA ALA A 461 3.36 9.02 -20.44
C ALA A 461 3.31 9.39 -18.94
N TYR A 462 4.12 8.73 -18.13
CA TYR A 462 4.20 8.95 -16.67
C TYR A 462 5.29 9.95 -16.25
N GLY A 463 5.90 10.66 -17.21
CA GLY A 463 6.89 11.70 -16.92
C GLY A 463 8.20 11.18 -16.30
N VAL A 464 8.59 9.94 -16.59
CA VAL A 464 9.86 9.37 -16.14
C VAL A 464 10.99 9.86 -17.05
N GLU A 465 11.83 10.75 -16.57
CA GLU A 465 12.90 11.37 -17.36
C GLU A 465 14.19 10.54 -17.35
N THR A 466 14.48 9.87 -16.23
CA THR A 466 15.72 9.08 -16.06
C THR A 466 15.44 7.73 -15.43
N VAL A 467 16.26 6.74 -15.73
CA VAL A 467 16.18 5.39 -15.18
C VAL A 467 17.55 4.88 -14.75
N SER A 468 17.58 4.07 -13.68
CA SER A 468 18.79 3.37 -13.26
C SER A 468 18.88 2.02 -13.96
N VAL A 469 19.99 1.78 -14.63
CA VAL A 469 20.26 0.55 -15.39
C VAL A 469 21.56 -0.11 -14.93
N VAL A 470 21.64 -1.42 -15.09
CA VAL A 470 22.87 -2.17 -14.83
C VAL A 470 23.92 -1.74 -15.83
N LYS A 471 25.14 -1.43 -15.35
CA LYS A 471 26.27 -1.11 -16.24
C LYS A 471 26.61 -2.33 -17.09
N PRO A 472 26.93 -2.15 -18.39
CA PRO A 472 27.52 -3.23 -19.18
C PRO A 472 28.79 -3.71 -18.50
N GLU A 473 28.96 -5.02 -18.37
CA GLU A 473 30.27 -5.55 -17.97
C GLU A 473 31.31 -5.10 -19.01
N LYS A 474 32.36 -4.44 -18.54
CA LYS A 474 33.54 -4.21 -19.36
C LYS A 474 34.26 -5.55 -19.44
N PHE A 475 34.09 -6.28 -20.55
CA PHE A 475 34.94 -7.40 -20.91
C PHE A 475 36.34 -6.90 -21.31
#